data_e39f92862b02016f694b7f0fd26cb260
#
_entry.id   e39f92862b02016f694b7f0fd26cb260
#
_cell.length_a   1.000
_cell.length_b   1.000
_cell.length_c   1.000
_cell.angle_alpha   90.00
_cell.angle_beta   90.00
_cell.angle_gamma   90.00
#
_symmetry.space_group_name_H-M   'P 1'
#
loop_
_entity.id
_entity.type
_entity.pdbx_description
1 polymer ?
#
loop_
_entity_poly.entity_id
_entity_poly.type
_entity_poly.pdbx_seq_one_letter_code
_entity_poly.pdbx_strand_id
1 'polypeptide(L)'
;ESAGKDFGSVKPNGILYNGAYILKSFTSKSQIELEKNPEYYDKKNVHIDTVKLTYFDGSDQDYLARNFSDGNLSTARLFPTSSTYSTIEKKFKDNIVYTPQDSTVYYAYFNVNRQNYGHTKKTSDEQKNSTKTALQNKNFRQALNFALDRTSYSAQVNGKDGATKTLRTLLVPPTFVQADGKDFGTLVEEKLAATGDEWKGVSFADAQDSLHNADKAKAELAKAKSELQSQGVQFPIHIDYVVDQSSNALVQQADSMKSSIETALG
;
A
#
# COMPACT_ATOMS: atom_id res chain seq x y z
N GLU A 1 -37.34 -8.90 -7.68
CA GLU A 1 -38.18 -8.66 -6.47
C GLU A 1 -38.20 -9.88 -5.52
N SER A 2 -37.84 -11.09 -5.98
CA SER A 2 -37.77 -12.31 -5.15
C SER A 2 -36.44 -12.51 -4.41
N ALA A 3 -35.46 -11.69 -4.69
CA ALA A 3 -34.18 -11.80 -4.02
C ALA A 3 -34.21 -11.45 -2.51
N GLY A 4 -35.31 -10.91 -2.07
CA GLY A 4 -35.72 -10.79 -0.69
C GLY A 4 -34.61 -10.55 0.34
N LYS A 5 -34.92 -10.88 1.57
CA LYS A 5 -34.02 -10.70 2.73
C LYS A 5 -32.77 -11.61 2.73
N ASP A 6 -32.78 -12.66 1.89
CA ASP A 6 -31.70 -13.66 1.86
C ASP A 6 -30.66 -13.41 0.76
N PHE A 7 -30.93 -12.47 -0.16
CA PHE A 7 -29.96 -12.14 -1.20
C PHE A 7 -28.67 -11.56 -0.60
N GLY A 8 -27.54 -12.10 -1.04
CA GLY A 8 -26.23 -11.72 -0.50
C GLY A 8 -25.88 -12.41 0.82
N SER A 9 -26.73 -13.33 1.31
CA SER A 9 -26.37 -14.15 2.46
C SER A 9 -25.27 -15.14 2.07
N VAL A 10 -24.41 -15.49 3.04
CA VAL A 10 -23.31 -16.47 2.86
C VAL A 10 -23.79 -17.93 2.84
N LYS A 11 -25.08 -18.15 2.55
CA LYS A 11 -25.64 -19.47 2.35
C LYS A 11 -25.55 -19.87 0.87
N PRO A 12 -25.37 -21.15 0.54
CA PRO A 12 -25.23 -21.61 -0.85
C PRO A 12 -26.34 -21.11 -1.79
N ASN A 13 -27.56 -21.02 -1.33
CA ASN A 13 -28.72 -20.57 -2.12
C ASN A 13 -29.07 -19.08 -1.94
N GLY A 14 -28.23 -18.31 -1.26
CA GLY A 14 -28.48 -16.90 -0.98
C GLY A 14 -27.92 -15.94 -2.04
N ILE A 15 -27.29 -16.46 -3.10
CA ILE A 15 -26.59 -15.69 -4.14
C ILE A 15 -27.05 -16.19 -5.52
N LEU A 16 -27.17 -15.27 -6.47
CA LEU A 16 -27.35 -15.62 -7.89
C LEU A 16 -25.97 -15.75 -8.53
N TYR A 17 -25.76 -16.84 -9.25
CA TYR A 17 -24.46 -17.18 -9.86
C TYR A 17 -24.55 -17.12 -11.39
N ASN A 18 -23.57 -16.49 -12.02
CA ASN A 18 -23.31 -16.54 -13.45
C ASN A 18 -21.86 -16.94 -13.77
N GLY A 19 -21.07 -17.22 -12.76
CA GLY A 19 -19.65 -17.62 -12.88
C GLY A 19 -19.46 -19.13 -12.92
N ALA A 20 -18.19 -19.54 -13.11
CA ALA A 20 -17.78 -20.93 -13.22
C ALA A 20 -17.96 -21.76 -11.93
N TYR A 21 -18.10 -21.11 -10.79
CA TYR A 21 -18.24 -21.75 -9.49
C TYR A 21 -19.39 -21.19 -8.70
N ILE A 22 -19.96 -22.03 -7.83
CA ILE A 22 -20.99 -21.70 -6.85
C ILE A 22 -20.50 -21.98 -5.44
N LEU A 23 -21.08 -21.30 -4.46
CA LEU A 23 -20.76 -21.50 -3.04
C LEU A 23 -21.32 -22.84 -2.58
N LYS A 24 -20.43 -23.75 -2.15
CA LYS A 24 -20.81 -25.02 -1.54
C LYS A 24 -20.95 -24.89 -0.02
N SER A 25 -19.97 -24.26 0.63
CA SER A 25 -20.01 -24.01 2.07
C SER A 25 -19.21 -22.80 2.46
N PHE A 26 -19.59 -22.19 3.60
CA PHE A 26 -18.90 -21.08 4.21
C PHE A 26 -18.82 -21.28 5.71
N THR A 27 -17.61 -21.27 6.25
CA THR A 27 -17.34 -21.26 7.68
C THR A 27 -16.49 -20.03 8.02
N SER A 28 -17.06 -19.11 8.78
CA SER A 28 -16.41 -17.85 9.14
C SER A 28 -15.06 -18.08 9.82
N LYS A 29 -14.04 -17.31 9.42
CA LYS A 29 -12.66 -17.42 9.91
C LYS A 29 -12.05 -18.83 9.80
N SER A 30 -12.51 -19.63 8.85
CA SER A 30 -12.03 -20.97 8.60
C SER A 30 -11.89 -21.24 7.10
N GLN A 31 -12.98 -21.46 6.38
CA GLN A 31 -12.93 -21.91 5.00
C GLN A 31 -14.14 -21.47 4.18
N ILE A 32 -13.90 -21.17 2.90
CA ILE A 32 -14.92 -21.10 1.85
C ILE A 32 -14.67 -22.26 0.88
N GLU A 33 -15.68 -23.04 0.59
CA GLU A 33 -15.61 -24.10 -0.41
C GLU A 33 -16.54 -23.77 -1.57
N LEU A 34 -15.99 -23.80 -2.78
CA LEU A 34 -16.71 -23.58 -4.02
C LEU A 34 -16.68 -24.87 -4.84
N GLU A 35 -17.77 -25.13 -5.59
CA GLU A 35 -17.86 -26.25 -6.53
C GLU A 35 -18.25 -25.73 -7.92
N LYS A 36 -18.01 -26.56 -8.97
CA LYS A 36 -18.39 -26.21 -10.34
C LYS A 36 -19.86 -25.84 -10.44
N ASN A 37 -20.15 -24.76 -11.17
CA ASN A 37 -21.50 -24.37 -11.54
C ASN A 37 -21.97 -25.21 -12.74
N PRO A 38 -22.94 -26.11 -12.58
CA PRO A 38 -23.39 -26.95 -13.67
C PRO A 38 -24.12 -26.17 -14.78
N GLU A 39 -24.61 -24.96 -14.48
CA GLU A 39 -25.30 -24.08 -15.42
C GLU A 39 -24.37 -23.02 -16.06
N TYR A 40 -23.07 -23.08 -15.78
CA TYR A 40 -22.12 -22.14 -16.40
C TYR A 40 -22.05 -22.37 -17.91
N TYR A 41 -22.16 -21.28 -18.69
CA TYR A 41 -22.23 -21.35 -20.15
C TYR A 41 -20.98 -21.99 -20.78
N ASP A 42 -19.80 -21.82 -20.17
CA ASP A 42 -18.53 -22.35 -20.63
C ASP A 42 -17.97 -23.46 -19.71
N LYS A 43 -18.84 -24.25 -19.14
CA LYS A 43 -18.50 -25.32 -18.16
C LYS A 43 -17.49 -26.35 -18.69
N LYS A 44 -17.41 -26.54 -20.02
CA LYS A 44 -16.44 -27.46 -20.64
C LYS A 44 -14.97 -27.04 -20.44
N ASN A 45 -14.74 -25.74 -20.20
CA ASN A 45 -13.42 -25.20 -19.94
C ASN A 45 -13.12 -25.05 -18.44
N VAL A 46 -13.99 -25.52 -17.56
CA VAL A 46 -13.78 -25.54 -16.11
C VAL A 46 -13.21 -26.90 -15.70
N HIS A 47 -11.91 -26.94 -15.44
CA HIS A 47 -11.17 -28.18 -15.18
C HIS A 47 -10.97 -28.50 -13.70
N ILE A 48 -11.12 -27.52 -12.80
CA ILE A 48 -10.98 -27.70 -11.37
C ILE A 48 -12.36 -27.94 -10.76
N ASP A 49 -12.57 -29.05 -10.07
CA ASP A 49 -13.88 -29.42 -9.53
C ASP A 49 -14.26 -28.63 -8.26
N THR A 50 -13.27 -28.40 -7.39
CA THR A 50 -13.47 -27.75 -6.10
C THR A 50 -12.37 -26.74 -5.85
N VAL A 51 -12.76 -25.56 -5.37
CA VAL A 51 -11.85 -24.52 -4.90
C VAL A 51 -12.06 -24.32 -3.40
N LYS A 52 -10.99 -24.44 -2.62
CA LYS A 52 -11.00 -24.19 -1.16
C LYS A 52 -10.19 -22.96 -0.86
N LEU A 53 -10.80 -21.95 -0.24
CA LEU A 53 -10.17 -20.75 0.25
C LEU A 53 -10.03 -20.88 1.77
N THR A 54 -8.82 -21.06 2.25
CA THR A 54 -8.51 -21.17 3.68
C THR A 54 -8.27 -19.79 4.28
N TYR A 55 -8.87 -19.52 5.43
CA TYR A 55 -8.68 -18.25 6.13
C TYR A 55 -7.26 -18.12 6.65
N PHE A 56 -6.69 -16.94 6.45
CA PHE A 56 -5.39 -16.53 6.99
C PHE A 56 -5.54 -15.18 7.66
N ASP A 57 -5.18 -15.08 8.94
CA ASP A 57 -5.34 -13.87 9.75
C ASP A 57 -4.18 -12.88 9.64
N GLY A 58 -3.10 -13.26 8.94
CA GLY A 58 -1.92 -12.41 8.73
C GLY A 58 -0.90 -12.43 9.88
N SER A 59 -1.15 -13.14 10.97
CA SER A 59 -0.28 -13.14 12.15
C SER A 59 1.03 -13.88 11.96
N ASP A 60 1.01 -14.99 11.22
CA ASP A 60 2.18 -15.83 10.93
C ASP A 60 2.50 -15.84 9.44
N GLN A 61 3.44 -15.00 9.01
CA GLN A 61 3.85 -14.90 7.62
C GLN A 61 4.42 -16.20 7.03
N ASP A 62 4.93 -17.09 7.88
CA ASP A 62 5.48 -18.38 7.45
C ASP A 62 4.41 -19.46 7.24
N TYR A 63 3.19 -19.24 7.76
CA TYR A 63 2.09 -20.21 7.67
C TYR A 63 1.77 -20.63 6.23
N LEU A 64 1.62 -19.64 5.35
CA LEU A 64 1.26 -19.90 3.94
C LEU A 64 2.37 -20.66 3.22
N ALA A 65 3.63 -20.26 3.42
CA ALA A 65 4.79 -20.91 2.81
C ALA A 65 4.97 -22.35 3.28
N ARG A 66 4.77 -22.63 4.57
CA ARG A 66 4.80 -24.00 5.11
C ARG A 66 3.69 -24.86 4.51
N ASN A 67 2.45 -24.39 4.52
CA ASN A 67 1.32 -25.16 3.97
C ASN A 67 1.43 -25.41 2.47
N PHE A 68 2.01 -24.49 1.72
CA PHE A 68 2.35 -24.72 0.31
C PHE A 68 3.43 -25.80 0.18
N SER A 69 4.50 -25.73 0.97
CA SER A 69 5.58 -26.70 0.95
C SER A 69 5.13 -28.13 1.31
N ASP A 70 4.13 -28.22 2.19
CA ASP A 70 3.54 -29.47 2.67
C ASP A 70 2.43 -30.02 1.74
N GLY A 71 2.11 -29.28 0.65
CA GLY A 71 1.07 -29.67 -0.32
C GLY A 71 -0.36 -29.40 0.14
N ASN A 72 -0.57 -28.70 1.26
CA ASN A 72 -1.89 -28.34 1.76
C ASN A 72 -2.52 -27.18 0.98
N LEU A 73 -1.70 -26.35 0.33
CA LEU A 73 -2.13 -25.23 -0.52
C LEU A 73 -1.56 -25.40 -1.93
N SER A 74 -2.39 -25.21 -2.94
CA SER A 74 -1.95 -25.21 -4.36
C SER A 74 -1.33 -23.88 -4.77
N THR A 75 -1.71 -22.79 -4.10
CA THR A 75 -1.14 -21.45 -4.26
C THR A 75 -1.00 -20.78 -2.89
N ALA A 76 0.01 -19.98 -2.71
CA ALA A 76 0.23 -19.24 -1.47
C ALA A 76 0.95 -17.93 -1.75
N ARG A 77 0.64 -16.89 -0.98
CA ARG A 77 1.44 -15.67 -0.98
C ARG A 77 2.74 -15.95 -0.23
N LEU A 78 3.86 -15.63 -0.87
CA LEU A 78 5.18 -15.65 -0.23
C LEU A 78 5.51 -14.23 0.24
N PHE A 79 5.81 -14.09 1.53
CA PHE A 79 6.22 -12.83 2.12
C PHE A 79 7.75 -12.73 2.19
N PRO A 80 8.39 -11.80 1.46
CA PRO A 80 9.84 -11.66 1.48
C PRO A 80 10.42 -11.32 2.85
N THR A 81 9.58 -10.87 3.77
CA THR A 81 9.94 -10.54 5.16
C THR A 81 9.80 -11.72 6.12
N SER A 82 9.30 -12.87 5.64
CA SER A 82 9.18 -14.06 6.46
C SER A 82 10.55 -14.71 6.75
N SER A 83 10.67 -15.37 7.89
CA SER A 83 11.92 -16.04 8.30
C SER A 83 12.30 -17.20 7.36
N THR A 84 11.32 -17.81 6.71
CA THR A 84 11.51 -18.94 5.80
C THR A 84 11.67 -18.52 4.33
N TYR A 85 11.58 -17.22 4.01
CA TYR A 85 11.60 -16.73 2.63
C TYR A 85 12.74 -17.32 1.79
N SER A 86 13.98 -17.18 2.25
CA SER A 86 15.16 -17.61 1.47
C SER A 86 15.20 -19.12 1.23
N THR A 87 14.65 -19.92 2.16
CA THR A 87 14.57 -21.38 2.02
C THR A 87 13.51 -21.76 0.99
N ILE A 88 12.34 -21.15 1.09
CA ILE A 88 11.21 -21.39 0.17
C ILE A 88 11.53 -20.88 -1.23
N GLU A 89 12.13 -19.71 -1.36
CA GLU A 89 12.57 -19.15 -2.63
C GLU A 89 13.53 -20.09 -3.38
N LYS A 90 14.54 -20.60 -2.69
CA LYS A 90 15.49 -21.56 -3.28
C LYS A 90 14.81 -22.86 -3.71
N LYS A 91 13.90 -23.40 -2.88
CA LYS A 91 13.21 -24.65 -3.13
C LYS A 91 12.22 -24.57 -4.30
N PHE A 92 11.52 -23.44 -4.43
CA PHE A 92 10.42 -23.26 -5.37
C PHE A 92 10.66 -22.10 -6.37
N LYS A 93 11.92 -21.81 -6.68
CA LYS A 93 12.31 -20.69 -7.55
C LYS A 93 11.48 -20.58 -8.85
N ASP A 94 11.25 -21.71 -9.50
CA ASP A 94 10.54 -21.77 -10.77
C ASP A 94 9.01 -21.65 -10.62
N ASN A 95 8.51 -21.69 -9.39
CA ASN A 95 7.09 -21.57 -9.08
C ASN A 95 6.71 -20.19 -8.54
N ILE A 96 7.70 -19.30 -8.33
CA ILE A 96 7.45 -17.94 -7.84
C ILE A 96 7.04 -17.07 -9.02
N VAL A 97 5.85 -16.48 -8.91
CA VAL A 97 5.30 -15.58 -9.92
C VAL A 97 5.04 -14.21 -9.27
N TYR A 98 5.57 -13.17 -9.90
CA TYR A 98 5.19 -11.80 -9.59
C TYR A 98 3.92 -11.46 -10.36
N THR A 99 2.86 -11.09 -9.64
CA THR A 99 1.63 -10.65 -10.30
C THR A 99 1.85 -9.31 -11.00
N PRO A 100 1.18 -9.05 -12.13
CA PRO A 100 1.16 -7.73 -12.73
C PRO A 100 0.61 -6.69 -11.73
N GLN A 101 1.03 -5.44 -11.89
CA GLN A 101 0.38 -4.34 -11.19
C GLN A 101 -1.08 -4.23 -11.64
N ASP A 102 -1.98 -4.07 -10.67
CA ASP A 102 -3.38 -3.76 -10.94
C ASP A 102 -3.62 -2.24 -10.92
N SER A 103 -4.88 -1.84 -11.04
CA SER A 103 -5.28 -0.43 -10.98
C SER A 103 -5.30 0.14 -9.55
N THR A 104 -5.04 -0.68 -8.53
CA THR A 104 -5.08 -0.26 -7.13
C THR A 104 -3.84 0.54 -6.78
N VAL A 105 -4.02 1.71 -6.19
CA VAL A 105 -2.94 2.57 -5.71
C VAL A 105 -3.13 2.83 -4.23
N TYR A 106 -2.09 2.52 -3.44
CA TYR A 106 -2.02 2.89 -2.03
C TYR A 106 -1.25 4.18 -1.87
N TYR A 107 -1.79 5.11 -1.12
CA TYR A 107 -1.16 6.41 -0.90
C TYR A 107 -1.35 6.91 0.52
N ALA A 108 -0.40 7.71 0.98
CA ALA A 108 -0.51 8.47 2.21
C ALA A 108 -0.94 9.91 1.91
N TYR A 109 -1.76 10.50 2.76
CA TYR A 109 -2.16 11.90 2.66
C TYR A 109 -2.00 12.60 4.00
N PHE A 110 -1.83 13.91 3.95
CA PHE A 110 -1.74 14.74 5.14
C PHE A 110 -3.12 15.24 5.55
N ASN A 111 -3.53 14.98 6.80
CA ASN A 111 -4.71 15.60 7.37
C ASN A 111 -4.39 17.04 7.78
N VAL A 112 -4.54 17.98 6.86
CA VAL A 112 -4.21 19.40 7.04
C VAL A 112 -5.22 20.16 7.92
N ASN A 113 -6.35 19.54 8.26
CA ASN A 113 -7.38 20.12 9.11
C ASN A 113 -7.90 19.12 10.14
N ARG A 114 -6.98 18.46 10.86
CA ARG A 114 -7.32 17.47 11.87
C ARG A 114 -8.18 18.07 12.97
N GLN A 115 -9.30 17.41 13.29
CA GLN A 115 -10.24 17.79 14.34
C GLN A 115 -10.22 16.80 15.52
N ASN A 116 -9.94 15.53 15.27
CA ASN A 116 -9.94 14.48 16.28
C ASN A 116 -8.50 14.01 16.59
N TYR A 117 -8.17 13.97 17.87
CA TYR A 117 -6.85 13.57 18.39
C TYR A 117 -6.92 12.30 19.24
N GLY A 118 -7.89 11.41 19.00
CA GLY A 118 -8.06 10.16 19.75
C GLY A 118 -6.85 9.21 19.69
N HIS A 119 -6.10 9.23 18.60
CA HIS A 119 -4.89 8.41 18.42
C HIS A 119 -3.66 9.32 18.30
N THR A 120 -3.25 9.95 19.41
CA THR A 120 -2.09 10.84 19.42
C THR A 120 -1.31 10.70 20.73
N LYS A 121 -0.01 10.91 20.66
CA LYS A 121 0.87 11.08 21.82
C LYS A 121 1.07 12.55 22.20
N LYS A 122 0.45 13.49 21.48
CA LYS A 122 0.50 14.91 21.82
C LYS A 122 -0.28 15.19 23.10
N THR A 123 0.35 15.91 24.02
CA THR A 123 -0.21 16.19 25.35
C THR A 123 -0.71 17.62 25.52
N SER A 124 -0.30 18.54 24.63
CA SER A 124 -0.70 19.94 24.71
C SER A 124 -1.38 20.43 23.43
N ASP A 125 -2.18 21.47 23.54
CA ASP A 125 -2.80 22.12 22.40
C ASP A 125 -1.78 22.86 21.54
N GLU A 126 -0.68 23.32 22.13
CA GLU A 126 0.43 23.91 21.40
C GLU A 126 1.08 22.91 20.43
N GLN A 127 1.33 21.66 20.86
CA GLN A 127 1.83 20.60 19.99
C GLN A 127 0.84 20.27 18.87
N LYS A 128 -0.46 20.23 19.16
CA LYS A 128 -1.50 19.99 18.15
C LYS A 128 -1.56 21.12 17.12
N ASN A 129 -1.53 22.36 17.58
CA ASN A 129 -1.58 23.54 16.71
C ASN A 129 -0.31 23.68 15.87
N SER A 130 0.87 23.48 16.47
CA SER A 130 2.15 23.49 15.73
C SER A 130 2.17 22.46 14.61
N THR A 131 1.73 21.22 14.87
CA THR A 131 1.63 20.18 13.87
C THR A 131 0.63 20.55 12.77
N LYS A 132 -0.55 21.06 13.13
CA LYS A 132 -1.58 21.48 12.17
C LYS A 132 -1.04 22.57 11.24
N THR A 133 -0.43 23.61 11.81
CA THR A 133 0.15 24.73 11.06
C THR A 133 1.28 24.25 10.16
N ALA A 134 2.17 23.39 10.66
CA ALA A 134 3.25 22.82 9.87
C ALA A 134 2.72 22.00 8.69
N LEU A 135 1.69 21.16 8.91
CA LEU A 135 1.09 20.37 7.81
C LEU A 135 0.34 21.22 6.78
N GLN A 136 -0.06 22.45 7.11
CA GLN A 136 -0.63 23.42 6.15
C GLN A 136 0.44 24.11 5.32
N ASN A 137 1.70 24.15 5.77
CA ASN A 137 2.82 24.72 5.04
C ASN A 137 3.23 23.80 3.87
N LYS A 138 3.32 24.37 2.66
CA LYS A 138 3.66 23.64 1.42
C LYS A 138 5.08 23.04 1.54
N ASN A 139 6.07 23.87 1.93
CA ASN A 139 7.47 23.47 1.96
C ASN A 139 7.70 22.36 2.99
N PHE A 140 6.98 22.39 4.12
CA PHE A 140 7.03 21.33 5.11
C PHE A 140 6.52 19.99 4.55
N ARG A 141 5.40 19.98 3.83
CA ARG A 141 4.89 18.76 3.17
C ARG A 141 5.84 18.26 2.08
N GLN A 142 6.46 19.18 1.31
CA GLN A 142 7.46 18.81 0.31
C GLN A 142 8.71 18.19 0.96
N ALA A 143 9.17 18.75 2.09
CA ALA A 143 10.28 18.17 2.85
C ALA A 143 9.99 16.73 3.27
N LEU A 144 8.81 16.45 3.81
CA LEU A 144 8.39 15.10 4.18
C LEU A 144 8.31 14.16 2.95
N ASN A 145 7.80 14.68 1.83
CA ASN A 145 7.67 13.91 0.60
C ASN A 145 9.02 13.50 0.01
N PHE A 146 10.02 14.39 0.01
CA PHE A 146 11.37 14.10 -0.44
C PHE A 146 12.18 13.28 0.57
N ALA A 147 11.83 13.34 1.85
CA ALA A 147 12.49 12.55 2.90
C ALA A 147 12.07 11.09 2.93
N LEU A 148 10.88 10.78 2.45
CA LEU A 148 10.35 9.42 2.46
C LEU A 148 11.03 8.53 1.41
N ASP A 149 11.76 7.52 1.88
CA ASP A 149 12.29 6.43 1.06
C ASP A 149 11.21 5.37 0.81
N ARG A 150 10.55 5.47 -0.34
CA ARG A 150 9.47 4.55 -0.72
C ARG A 150 10.01 3.19 -1.11
N THR A 151 11.25 3.11 -1.57
CA THR A 151 11.90 1.83 -1.87
C THR A 151 12.09 1.02 -0.59
N SER A 152 12.65 1.62 0.45
CA SER A 152 12.80 0.98 1.76
C SER A 152 11.44 0.64 2.40
N TYR A 153 10.45 1.52 2.26
CA TYR A 153 9.07 1.26 2.70
C TYR A 153 8.46 0.04 2.00
N SER A 154 8.58 -0.03 0.67
CA SER A 154 8.07 -1.14 -0.13
C SER A 154 8.81 -2.45 0.17
N ALA A 155 10.11 -2.40 0.43
CA ALA A 155 10.93 -3.56 0.74
C ALA A 155 10.44 -4.33 1.98
N GLN A 156 9.77 -3.65 2.92
CA GLN A 156 9.22 -4.30 4.12
C GLN A 156 8.17 -5.37 3.80
N VAL A 157 7.54 -5.30 2.64
CA VAL A 157 6.51 -6.26 2.19
C VAL A 157 6.94 -7.04 0.95
N ASN A 158 7.65 -6.37 0.04
CA ASN A 158 7.98 -6.92 -1.28
C ASN A 158 9.43 -7.43 -1.38
N GLY A 159 10.23 -7.31 -0.28
CA GLY A 159 11.65 -7.65 -0.28
C GLY A 159 12.49 -6.71 -1.16
N LYS A 160 13.80 -6.89 -1.15
CA LYS A 160 14.72 -6.03 -1.93
C LYS A 160 14.46 -6.12 -3.43
N ASP A 161 14.24 -7.31 -3.95
CA ASP A 161 14.09 -7.54 -5.39
C ASP A 161 12.74 -7.10 -5.95
N GLY A 162 11.72 -7.04 -5.07
CA GLY A 162 10.37 -6.56 -5.40
C GLY A 162 10.14 -5.09 -5.05
N ALA A 163 11.04 -4.45 -4.31
CA ALA A 163 10.81 -3.15 -3.69
C ALA A 163 10.40 -2.06 -4.66
N THR A 164 11.10 -1.94 -5.80
CA THR A 164 10.79 -0.92 -6.81
C THR A 164 9.67 -1.34 -7.75
N LYS A 165 9.49 -2.64 -8.00
CA LYS A 165 8.55 -3.16 -9.02
C LYS A 165 7.10 -2.73 -8.79
N THR A 166 6.72 -2.47 -7.55
CA THR A 166 5.36 -2.08 -7.15
C THR A 166 5.21 -0.59 -6.86
N LEU A 167 6.31 0.18 -6.99
CA LEU A 167 6.26 1.62 -6.70
C LEU A 167 5.54 2.38 -7.79
N ARG A 168 4.65 3.24 -7.34
CA ARG A 168 3.89 4.18 -8.17
C ARG A 168 3.82 5.52 -7.46
N THR A 169 4.21 6.58 -8.13
CA THR A 169 4.27 7.93 -7.54
C THR A 169 3.05 8.77 -7.88
N LEU A 170 2.20 8.31 -8.79
CA LEU A 170 0.95 8.97 -9.17
C LEU A 170 -0.27 8.12 -8.79
N LEU A 171 -1.38 8.78 -8.48
CA LEU A 171 -2.67 8.12 -8.25
C LEU A 171 -3.25 7.53 -9.53
N VAL A 172 -2.94 8.13 -10.70
CA VAL A 172 -3.37 7.65 -12.01
C VAL A 172 -2.30 6.70 -12.54
N PRO A 173 -2.63 5.41 -12.78
CA PRO A 173 -1.69 4.47 -13.37
C PRO A 173 -1.22 4.91 -14.77
N PRO A 174 0.02 4.58 -15.15
CA PRO A 174 0.52 4.83 -16.51
C PRO A 174 -0.41 4.23 -17.56
N THR A 175 -0.50 4.88 -18.69
CA THR A 175 -1.35 4.52 -19.86
C THR A 175 -2.85 4.53 -19.60
N PHE A 176 -3.31 4.75 -18.36
CA PHE A 176 -4.73 4.75 -18.01
C PHE A 176 -5.45 6.02 -18.50
N VAL A 177 -4.77 7.15 -18.44
CA VAL A 177 -5.25 8.45 -18.96
C VAL A 177 -4.19 9.05 -19.84
N GLN A 178 -4.58 9.44 -21.04
CA GLN A 178 -3.74 10.15 -22.00
C GLN A 178 -4.43 11.45 -22.46
N ALA A 179 -3.65 12.48 -22.67
CA ALA A 179 -4.10 13.72 -23.30
C ALA A 179 -3.06 14.18 -24.31
N ASP A 180 -3.52 14.55 -25.51
CA ASP A 180 -2.67 14.98 -26.63
C ASP A 180 -1.55 13.98 -26.99
N GLY A 181 -1.85 12.70 -26.88
CA GLY A 181 -0.89 11.60 -27.16
C GLY A 181 0.18 11.40 -26.09
N LYS A 182 0.12 12.14 -24.98
CA LYS A 182 1.04 11.99 -23.84
C LYS A 182 0.35 11.28 -22.67
N ASP A 183 1.11 10.48 -21.95
CA ASP A 183 0.66 9.90 -20.69
C ASP A 183 0.45 11.00 -19.64
N PHE A 184 -0.52 10.78 -18.75
CA PHE A 184 -0.83 11.73 -17.67
C PHE A 184 0.38 12.04 -16.79
N GLY A 185 1.20 11.02 -16.48
CA GLY A 185 2.43 11.19 -15.69
C GLY A 185 3.41 12.16 -16.32
N THR A 186 3.63 12.05 -17.63
CA THR A 186 4.48 12.99 -18.39
C THR A 186 3.97 14.43 -18.31
N LEU A 187 2.66 14.62 -18.44
CA LEU A 187 2.06 15.95 -18.32
C LEU A 187 2.22 16.54 -16.91
N VAL A 188 2.12 15.72 -15.88
CA VAL A 188 2.37 16.14 -14.49
C VAL A 188 3.82 16.53 -14.29
N GLU A 189 4.79 15.74 -14.80
CA GLU A 189 6.22 16.08 -14.76
C GLU A 189 6.51 17.45 -15.39
N GLU A 190 6.02 17.67 -16.61
CA GLU A 190 6.19 18.93 -17.33
C GLU A 190 5.62 20.11 -16.54
N LYS A 191 4.42 19.94 -15.96
CA LYS A 191 3.77 21.01 -15.19
C LYS A 191 4.49 21.31 -13.89
N LEU A 192 4.88 20.29 -13.13
CA LEU A 192 5.59 20.48 -11.87
C LEU A 192 6.98 21.07 -12.08
N ALA A 193 7.73 20.63 -13.08
CA ALA A 193 9.04 21.20 -13.41
C ALA A 193 8.97 22.70 -13.73
N ALA A 194 7.83 23.20 -14.21
CA ALA A 194 7.59 24.62 -14.43
C ALA A 194 7.23 25.41 -13.15
N THR A 195 6.92 24.74 -12.04
CA THR A 195 6.50 25.38 -10.78
C THR A 195 7.65 25.68 -9.82
N GLY A 196 8.79 25.00 -9.97
CA GLY A 196 9.94 25.22 -9.09
C GLY A 196 11.10 24.26 -9.39
N ASP A 197 12.30 24.69 -9.02
CA ASP A 197 13.53 23.94 -9.25
C ASP A 197 13.57 22.63 -8.46
N GLU A 198 12.84 22.54 -7.35
CA GLU A 198 12.71 21.34 -6.54
C GLU A 198 12.15 20.15 -7.33
N TRP A 199 11.37 20.40 -8.39
CA TRP A 199 10.77 19.38 -9.24
C TRP A 199 11.62 18.98 -10.44
N LYS A 200 12.71 19.70 -10.72
CA LYS A 200 13.60 19.35 -11.82
C LYS A 200 14.25 17.99 -11.61
N GLY A 201 14.19 17.16 -12.65
CA GLY A 201 14.75 15.80 -12.63
C GLY A 201 13.93 14.78 -11.83
N VAL A 202 12.74 15.14 -11.38
CA VAL A 202 11.79 14.17 -10.80
C VAL A 202 11.08 13.47 -11.95
N SER A 203 11.03 12.13 -11.91
CA SER A 203 10.24 11.30 -12.81
C SER A 203 9.10 10.63 -12.06
N PHE A 204 7.93 10.60 -12.68
CA PHE A 204 6.75 9.89 -12.17
C PHE A 204 6.51 8.56 -12.86
N ALA A 205 7.51 8.04 -13.58
CA ALA A 205 7.43 6.70 -14.13
C ALA A 205 7.33 5.64 -13.02
N ASP A 206 6.64 4.55 -13.30
CA ASP A 206 6.50 3.41 -12.38
C ASP A 206 7.84 2.72 -12.10
N ALA A 207 7.85 1.89 -11.08
CA ALA A 207 8.96 1.04 -10.67
C ALA A 207 10.23 1.79 -10.24
N GLN A 208 10.09 3.02 -9.76
CA GLN A 208 11.20 3.82 -9.21
C GLN A 208 10.72 4.81 -8.14
N ASP A 209 11.65 5.28 -7.30
CA ASP A 209 11.43 6.36 -6.34
C ASP A 209 12.35 7.55 -6.68
N SER A 210 11.95 8.38 -7.63
CA SER A 210 12.69 9.60 -7.98
C SER A 210 12.36 10.79 -7.07
N LEU A 211 11.38 10.64 -6.19
CA LEU A 211 11.04 11.67 -5.20
C LEU A 211 11.97 11.64 -3.99
N HIS A 212 12.51 10.48 -3.60
CA HIS A 212 13.41 10.39 -2.46
C HIS A 212 14.71 11.14 -2.71
N ASN A 213 14.92 12.23 -1.98
CA ASN A 213 16.11 13.08 -2.09
C ASN A 213 16.34 13.87 -0.79
N ALA A 214 17.31 13.43 0.01
CA ALA A 214 17.61 14.03 1.31
C ALA A 214 18.04 15.51 1.23
N ASP A 215 18.75 15.92 0.18
CA ASP A 215 19.18 17.31 0.03
C ASP A 215 18.01 18.22 -0.29
N LYS A 216 17.11 17.82 -1.21
CA LYS A 216 15.85 18.52 -1.48
C LYS A 216 14.99 18.58 -0.21
N ALA A 217 14.89 17.48 0.54
CA ALA A 217 14.14 17.44 1.79
C ALA A 217 14.63 18.46 2.81
N LYS A 218 15.95 18.54 3.00
CA LYS A 218 16.58 19.53 3.91
C LYS A 218 16.36 20.96 3.43
N ALA A 219 16.50 21.21 2.13
CA ALA A 219 16.28 22.55 1.55
C ALA A 219 14.83 23.03 1.77
N GLU A 220 13.86 22.15 1.52
CA GLU A 220 12.45 22.47 1.76
C GLU A 220 12.13 22.65 3.25
N LEU A 221 12.73 21.82 4.13
CA LEU A 221 12.57 22.00 5.57
C LEU A 221 13.15 23.34 6.06
N ALA A 222 14.28 23.78 5.52
CA ALA A 222 14.88 25.06 5.88
C ALA A 222 13.96 26.25 5.54
N LYS A 223 13.33 26.22 4.35
CA LYS A 223 12.31 27.21 3.95
C LYS A 223 11.12 27.16 4.91
N ALA A 224 10.60 25.95 5.16
CA ALA A 224 9.47 25.75 6.06
C ALA A 224 9.76 26.24 7.47
N LYS A 225 10.94 25.95 8.04
CA LYS A 225 11.33 26.42 9.38
C LYS A 225 11.29 27.94 9.48
N SER A 226 11.85 28.66 8.49
CA SER A 226 11.83 30.11 8.48
C SER A 226 10.40 30.68 8.48
N GLU A 227 9.53 30.12 7.62
CA GLU A 227 8.14 30.56 7.52
C GLU A 227 7.32 30.24 8.78
N LEU A 228 7.48 29.03 9.35
CA LEU A 228 6.73 28.54 10.47
C LEU A 228 7.16 29.18 11.80
N GLN A 229 8.45 29.46 11.99
CA GLN A 229 8.94 30.17 13.16
C GLN A 229 8.36 31.59 13.25
N SER A 230 8.20 32.29 12.11
CA SER A 230 7.55 33.58 12.08
C SER A 230 6.07 33.55 12.49
N GLN A 231 5.44 32.35 12.43
CA GLN A 231 4.07 32.10 12.86
C GLN A 231 3.97 31.56 14.29
N GLY A 232 5.08 31.51 15.03
CA GLY A 232 5.13 31.01 16.40
C GLY A 232 5.11 29.50 16.52
N VAL A 233 5.32 28.74 15.43
CA VAL A 233 5.37 27.29 15.46
C VAL A 233 6.65 26.80 16.12
N GLN A 234 6.52 25.88 17.07
CA GLN A 234 7.64 25.31 17.79
C GLN A 234 8.09 23.99 17.16
N PHE A 235 9.39 23.78 17.10
CA PHE A 235 10.05 22.55 16.68
C PHE A 235 10.62 21.81 17.89
N PRO A 236 10.71 20.47 17.86
CA PRO A 236 10.37 19.57 16.72
C PRO A 236 8.85 19.42 16.50
N ILE A 237 8.47 19.15 15.25
CA ILE A 237 7.08 18.84 14.90
C ILE A 237 6.86 17.34 15.10
N HIS A 238 5.84 16.99 15.86
CA HIS A 238 5.44 15.60 16.11
C HIS A 238 4.30 15.19 15.18
N ILE A 239 4.57 14.30 14.22
CA ILE A 239 3.56 13.76 13.30
C ILE A 239 3.06 12.42 13.83
N ASP A 240 1.73 12.23 13.82
CA ASP A 240 1.13 10.94 14.13
C ASP A 240 0.89 10.18 12.82
N TYR A 241 1.34 8.95 12.76
CA TYR A 241 1.00 7.97 11.74
C TYR A 241 0.35 6.76 12.42
N VAL A 242 -0.93 6.56 12.15
CA VAL A 242 -1.73 5.51 12.81
C VAL A 242 -1.66 4.22 12.00
N VAL A 243 -1.32 3.11 12.66
CA VAL A 243 -1.23 1.79 12.04
C VAL A 243 -1.97 0.76 12.87
N ASP A 244 -2.42 -0.30 12.23
CA ASP A 244 -2.93 -1.49 12.91
C ASP A 244 -1.74 -2.31 13.46
N GLN A 245 -1.64 -2.35 14.79
CA GLN A 245 -0.56 -3.06 15.48
C GLN A 245 -0.67 -4.59 15.38
N SER A 246 -1.80 -5.13 14.97
CA SER A 246 -1.95 -6.56 14.72
C SER A 246 -1.28 -7.02 13.43
N SER A 247 -0.95 -6.08 12.54
CA SER A 247 -0.26 -6.35 11.27
C SER A 247 1.22 -6.01 11.36
N ASN A 248 2.08 -7.01 11.50
CA ASN A 248 3.53 -6.83 11.51
C ASN A 248 4.05 -6.09 10.27
N ALA A 249 3.47 -6.35 9.11
CA ALA A 249 3.84 -5.68 7.86
C ALA A 249 3.60 -4.17 7.92
N LEU A 250 2.43 -3.74 8.43
CA LEU A 250 2.11 -2.32 8.57
C LEU A 250 2.99 -1.63 9.62
N VAL A 251 3.32 -2.34 10.71
CA VAL A 251 4.25 -1.81 11.74
C VAL A 251 5.65 -1.62 11.14
N GLN A 252 6.19 -2.61 10.43
CA GLN A 252 7.50 -2.51 9.78
C GLN A 252 7.54 -1.38 8.73
N GLN A 253 6.47 -1.23 7.95
CA GLN A 253 6.34 -0.13 6.99
C GLN A 253 6.31 1.25 7.68
N ALA A 254 5.59 1.37 8.81
CA ALA A 254 5.54 2.60 9.59
C ALA A 254 6.90 2.97 10.19
N ASP A 255 7.62 1.98 10.73
CA ASP A 255 8.97 2.17 11.27
C ASP A 255 9.97 2.56 10.17
N SER A 256 9.85 1.99 8.98
CA SER A 256 10.66 2.37 7.80
C SER A 256 10.38 3.82 7.39
N MET A 257 9.11 4.22 7.31
CA MET A 257 8.72 5.61 7.01
C MET A 257 9.29 6.58 8.06
N LYS A 258 9.09 6.28 9.34
CA LYS A 258 9.63 7.08 10.45
C LYS A 258 11.15 7.22 10.32
N SER A 259 11.86 6.10 10.18
CA SER A 259 13.32 6.08 10.10
C SER A 259 13.84 6.90 8.93
N SER A 260 13.25 6.78 7.74
CA SER A 260 13.71 7.54 6.57
C SER A 260 13.52 9.05 6.76
N ILE A 261 12.37 9.47 7.29
CA ILE A 261 12.06 10.89 7.53
C ILE A 261 12.95 11.48 8.61
N GLU A 262 13.10 10.80 9.75
CA GLU A 262 13.95 11.27 10.85
C GLU A 262 15.44 11.28 10.47
N THR A 263 15.90 10.31 9.67
CA THR A 263 17.28 10.30 9.17
C THR A 263 17.56 11.47 8.22
N ALA A 264 16.60 11.78 7.35
CA ALA A 264 16.77 12.85 6.37
C ALA A 264 16.63 14.26 6.97
N LEU A 265 15.76 14.45 7.96
CA LEU A 265 15.38 15.78 8.45
C LEU A 265 15.86 16.11 9.87
N GLY A 266 16.26 15.12 10.66
CA GLY A 266 16.74 15.26 12.03
C GLY A 266 15.64 15.16 13.06
#